data_33b8d03a68b0a5a43bac6d4b26a8a529
#
_entry.id   33b8d03a68b0a5a43bac6d4b26a8a529
#
_cell.length_a   1.000
_cell.length_b   1.000
_cell.length_c   1.000
_cell.angle_alpha   90.00
_cell.angle_beta   90.00
_cell.angle_gamma   90.00
#
_symmetry.space_group_name_H-M   'P 1'
#
loop_
_entity.id
_entity.type
_entity.pdbx_description
1 polymer ?
#
loop_
_entity_poly.entity_id
_entity_poly.type
_entity_poly.pdbx_seq_one_letter_code
_entity_poly.pdbx_strand_id
1 'polypeptide(L)'
;MQMCRDICAPAYVEAHTPAAMREELARQRGEGWAFYLHSTADVPDGLVGVCHKTGEIGHLFVKTEARGQGIGAKLLEFAIKKLPEHPRPWLAVLDCNTGAMGLYRRMGFAPDGVRNVFDPATDPNSTRLCRELILRRCLPESGTR
;
A
#
# COMPACT_ATOMS: atom_id res chain seq x y z
N MET A 1 1.77 12.11 -2.05
CA MET A 1 0.58 12.54 -1.28
C MET A 1 -0.64 12.83 -2.14
N GLN A 2 -0.48 12.95 -3.44
CA GLN A 2 -1.61 13.19 -4.36
C GLN A 2 -2.69 12.10 -4.21
N MET A 3 -2.30 10.85 -4.09
CA MET A 3 -3.23 9.74 -3.93
C MET A 3 -4.17 9.92 -2.74
N CYS A 4 -3.65 10.37 -1.60
CA CYS A 4 -4.48 10.60 -0.42
C CYS A 4 -5.50 11.73 -0.66
N ARG A 5 -5.08 12.80 -1.34
CA ARG A 5 -5.98 13.93 -1.63
C ARG A 5 -7.11 13.53 -2.57
N ASP A 6 -6.82 12.63 -3.49
CA ASP A 6 -7.79 12.24 -4.53
C ASP A 6 -8.86 11.26 -4.01
N ILE A 7 -8.52 10.43 -3.03
CA ILE A 7 -9.36 9.31 -2.63
C ILE A 7 -9.71 9.25 -1.14
N CYS A 8 -9.04 10.00 -0.28
CA CYS A 8 -9.19 9.89 1.18
C CYS A 8 -10.00 11.04 1.76
N ALA A 9 -10.62 10.80 2.92
CA ALA A 9 -11.28 11.82 3.69
C ALA A 9 -10.29 12.89 4.16
N PRO A 10 -10.75 14.16 4.38
CA PRO A 10 -9.85 15.24 4.80
C PRO A 10 -9.02 14.93 6.04
N ALA A 11 -9.60 14.31 7.05
CA ALA A 11 -8.86 13.96 8.27
C ALA A 11 -7.72 12.98 7.99
N TYR A 12 -7.92 12.04 7.07
CA TYR A 12 -6.87 11.11 6.65
C TYR A 12 -5.73 11.87 5.95
N VAL A 13 -6.08 12.81 5.08
CA VAL A 13 -5.08 13.64 4.38
C VAL A 13 -4.26 14.47 5.37
N GLU A 14 -4.90 15.08 6.37
CA GLU A 14 -4.21 15.85 7.41
C GLU A 14 -3.22 14.99 8.20
N ALA A 15 -3.63 13.78 8.55
CA ALA A 15 -2.76 12.84 9.28
C ALA A 15 -1.57 12.35 8.45
N HIS A 16 -1.62 12.49 7.12
CA HIS A 16 -0.61 12.00 6.20
C HIS A 16 0.11 13.12 5.44
N THR A 17 0.41 14.23 6.14
CA THR A 17 1.23 15.32 5.59
C THR A 17 2.66 14.84 5.32
N PRO A 18 3.43 15.54 4.45
CA PRO A 18 4.83 15.16 4.19
C PRO A 18 5.69 15.07 5.44
N ALA A 19 5.49 15.97 6.42
CA ALA A 19 6.24 15.94 7.68
C ALA A 19 5.86 14.70 8.51
N ALA A 20 4.56 14.43 8.67
CA ALA A 20 4.08 13.27 9.41
C ALA A 20 4.54 11.97 8.74
N MET A 21 4.55 11.92 7.42
CA MET A 21 5.03 10.75 6.68
C MET A 21 6.52 10.50 6.90
N ARG A 22 7.35 11.56 6.92
CA ARG A 22 8.78 11.39 7.20
C ARG A 22 9.04 10.81 8.58
N GLU A 23 8.32 11.30 9.60
CA GLU A 23 8.41 10.78 10.96
C GLU A 23 7.99 9.32 11.03
N GLU A 24 6.89 8.98 10.36
CA GLU A 24 6.38 7.61 10.31
C GLU A 24 7.37 6.66 9.64
N LEU A 25 7.95 7.06 8.51
CA LEU A 25 8.95 6.25 7.82
C LEU A 25 10.19 6.02 8.67
N ALA A 26 10.65 7.06 9.37
CA ALA A 26 11.80 6.94 10.27
C ALA A 26 11.51 5.98 11.43
N ARG A 27 10.32 6.05 12.01
CA ARG A 27 9.88 5.14 13.07
C ARG A 27 9.81 3.71 12.55
N GLN A 28 9.22 3.51 11.38
CA GLN A 28 9.04 2.18 10.79
C GLN A 28 10.36 1.51 10.44
N ARG A 29 11.38 2.25 10.04
CA ARG A 29 12.71 1.68 9.82
C ARG A 29 13.23 0.98 11.07
N GLY A 30 12.98 1.55 12.24
CA GLY A 30 13.33 0.93 13.52
C GLY A 30 12.49 -0.30 13.86
N GLU A 31 11.39 -0.51 13.16
CA GLU A 31 10.44 -1.60 13.39
C GLU A 31 10.53 -2.72 12.33
N GLY A 32 11.59 -2.75 11.56
CA GLY A 32 11.82 -3.81 10.58
C GLY A 32 11.40 -3.48 9.15
N TRP A 33 11.08 -2.22 8.87
CA TRP A 33 10.71 -1.79 7.52
C TRP A 33 11.95 -1.44 6.69
N ALA A 34 11.90 -1.79 5.42
CA ALA A 34 12.84 -1.37 4.40
C ALA A 34 12.05 -0.70 3.26
N PHE A 35 12.61 0.35 2.69
CA PHE A 35 11.95 1.14 1.64
C PHE A 35 12.78 1.13 0.37
N TYR A 36 12.11 1.04 -0.77
CA TYR A 36 12.74 0.95 -2.09
C TYR A 36 12.09 1.95 -3.04
N LEU A 37 12.92 2.59 -3.85
CA LEU A 37 12.46 3.53 -4.86
C LEU A 37 12.55 2.89 -6.24
N HIS A 38 11.56 3.19 -7.08
CA HIS A 38 11.64 2.98 -8.51
C HIS A 38 12.02 4.29 -9.17
N SER A 39 12.89 4.23 -10.18
CA SER A 39 13.31 5.41 -10.92
C SER A 39 13.29 5.12 -12.42
N THR A 40 12.97 6.14 -13.19
CA THR A 40 13.06 6.11 -14.66
C THR A 40 14.00 7.24 -15.06
N ALA A 41 15.05 6.93 -15.83
CA ALA A 41 16.07 7.89 -16.24
C ALA A 41 16.63 8.67 -15.03
N ASP A 42 16.92 7.97 -13.93
CA ASP A 42 17.45 8.51 -12.67
C ASP A 42 16.50 9.45 -11.91
N VAL A 43 15.23 9.53 -12.32
CA VAL A 43 14.23 10.33 -11.61
C VAL A 43 13.32 9.38 -10.82
N PRO A 44 13.25 9.53 -9.47
CA PRO A 44 12.37 8.69 -8.67
C PRO A 44 10.90 8.92 -9.04
N ASP A 45 10.17 7.84 -9.28
CA ASP A 45 8.77 7.89 -9.68
C ASP A 45 7.87 6.94 -8.90
N GLY A 46 8.43 6.11 -8.04
CA GLY A 46 7.66 5.19 -7.21
C GLY A 46 8.38 4.77 -5.95
N LEU A 47 7.61 4.27 -5.00
CA LEU A 47 8.08 3.86 -3.68
C LEU A 47 7.33 2.62 -3.22
N VAL A 48 8.00 1.72 -2.53
CA VAL A 48 7.35 0.62 -1.81
C VAL A 48 8.12 0.32 -0.53
N GLY A 49 7.40 -0.05 0.53
CA GLY A 49 7.98 -0.53 1.77
C GLY A 49 7.62 -1.98 2.04
N VAL A 50 8.51 -2.69 2.70
CA VAL A 50 8.27 -4.06 3.18
C VAL A 50 8.66 -4.16 4.64
N CYS A 51 7.87 -4.87 5.43
CA CYS A 51 8.18 -5.14 6.84
C CYS A 51 8.61 -6.59 6.98
N HIS A 52 9.87 -6.80 7.28
CA HIS A 52 10.42 -8.15 7.44
C HIS A 52 9.90 -8.87 8.67
N LYS A 53 9.45 -8.14 9.69
CA LYS A 53 8.89 -8.73 10.91
C LYS A 53 7.48 -9.29 10.70
N THR A 54 6.65 -8.59 9.92
CA THR A 54 5.23 -8.91 9.80
C THR A 54 4.81 -9.45 8.44
N GLY A 55 5.64 -9.28 7.41
CA GLY A 55 5.27 -9.62 6.05
C GLY A 55 4.36 -8.61 5.37
N GLU A 56 4.22 -7.41 5.96
CA GLU A 56 3.42 -6.34 5.37
C GLU A 56 4.15 -5.67 4.22
N ILE A 57 3.43 -5.42 3.13
CA ILE A 57 3.86 -4.54 2.04
C ILE A 57 3.07 -3.25 2.19
N GLY A 58 3.75 -2.13 2.25
CA GLY A 58 3.08 -0.85 2.46
C GLY A 58 3.72 0.27 1.67
N HIS A 59 3.13 1.45 1.79
CA HIS A 59 3.63 2.68 1.15
C HIS A 59 3.82 2.57 -0.36
N LEU A 60 3.06 1.69 -1.02
CA LEU A 60 3.11 1.57 -2.48
C LEU A 60 2.55 2.84 -3.10
N PHE A 61 3.41 3.56 -3.77
CA PHE A 61 3.08 4.85 -4.38
C PHE A 61 3.76 5.00 -5.72
N VAL A 62 3.03 5.55 -6.69
CA VAL A 62 3.56 5.91 -8.01
C VAL A 62 3.14 7.34 -8.28
N LYS A 63 4.08 8.19 -8.70
CA LYS A 63 3.77 9.58 -9.07
C LYS A 63 2.66 9.62 -10.10
N THR A 64 1.80 10.63 -10.02
CA THR A 64 0.64 10.76 -10.90
C THR A 64 1.02 10.71 -12.38
N GLU A 65 2.07 11.44 -12.77
CA GLU A 65 2.53 11.51 -14.16
C GLU A 65 3.18 10.21 -14.65
N ALA A 66 3.53 9.30 -13.73
CA ALA A 66 4.15 8.01 -14.05
C ALA A 66 3.17 6.83 -14.02
N ARG A 67 1.92 7.08 -13.66
CA ARG A 67 0.89 6.04 -13.57
C ARG A 67 0.52 5.50 -14.96
N GLY A 68 -0.02 4.27 -14.98
CA GLY A 68 -0.42 3.63 -16.22
C GLY A 68 0.71 3.00 -17.01
N GLN A 69 1.92 2.92 -16.47
CA GLN A 69 3.10 2.37 -17.13
C GLN A 69 3.57 1.04 -16.49
N GLY A 70 2.78 0.46 -15.60
CA GLY A 70 3.11 -0.80 -14.96
C GLY A 70 4.11 -0.71 -13.81
N ILE A 71 4.44 0.49 -13.34
CA ILE A 71 5.42 0.69 -12.26
C ILE A 71 4.89 0.11 -10.95
N GLY A 72 3.61 0.30 -10.65
CA GLY A 72 3.00 -0.27 -9.44
C GLY A 72 3.11 -1.79 -9.39
N ALA A 73 2.86 -2.47 -10.51
CA ALA A 73 3.00 -3.92 -10.61
C ALA A 73 4.45 -4.35 -10.40
N LYS A 74 5.40 -3.64 -11.00
CA LYS A 74 6.84 -3.92 -10.83
C LYS A 74 7.28 -3.75 -9.38
N LEU A 75 6.83 -2.69 -8.71
CA LEU A 75 7.13 -2.45 -7.31
C LEU A 75 6.55 -3.55 -6.41
N LEU A 76 5.33 -3.97 -6.70
CA LEU A 76 4.67 -5.02 -5.92
C LEU A 76 5.38 -6.37 -6.10
N GLU A 77 5.75 -6.74 -7.32
CA GLU A 77 6.54 -7.95 -7.59
C GLU A 77 7.89 -7.91 -6.86
N PHE A 78 8.56 -6.77 -6.91
CA PHE A 78 9.82 -6.56 -6.22
C PHE A 78 9.65 -6.73 -4.71
N ALA A 79 8.60 -6.14 -4.14
CA ALA A 79 8.32 -6.24 -2.71
C ALA A 79 8.08 -7.69 -2.28
N ILE A 80 7.31 -8.45 -3.07
CA ILE A 80 7.05 -9.86 -2.79
C ILE A 80 8.37 -10.65 -2.73
N LYS A 81 9.26 -10.39 -3.69
CA LYS A 81 10.57 -11.06 -3.74
C LYS A 81 11.48 -10.69 -2.57
N LYS A 82 11.28 -9.51 -1.98
CA LYS A 82 12.05 -9.06 -0.82
C LYS A 82 11.58 -9.69 0.49
N LEU A 83 10.49 -10.46 0.46
CA LEU A 83 9.92 -11.12 1.63
C LEU A 83 9.87 -12.65 1.44
N PRO A 84 11.04 -13.31 1.19
CA PRO A 84 11.04 -14.76 1.00
C PRO A 84 10.61 -15.52 2.26
N GLU A 85 10.82 -14.96 3.45
CA GLU A 85 10.39 -15.53 4.73
C GLU A 85 8.89 -15.40 4.97
N HIS A 86 8.18 -14.63 4.14
CA HIS A 86 6.74 -14.45 4.21
C HIS A 86 6.11 -14.84 2.86
N PRO A 87 5.80 -16.14 2.65
CA PRO A 87 5.27 -16.61 1.35
C PRO A 87 3.86 -16.07 1.05
N ARG A 88 3.16 -15.59 2.09
CA ARG A 88 1.85 -14.97 1.94
C ARG A 88 1.87 -13.55 2.52
N PRO A 89 2.60 -12.63 1.87
CA PRO A 89 2.62 -11.25 2.33
C PRO A 89 1.24 -10.63 2.26
N TRP A 90 1.05 -9.56 3.02
CA TRP A 90 -0.24 -8.89 3.10
C TRP A 90 -0.06 -7.37 2.97
N LEU A 91 -1.13 -6.70 2.66
CA LEU A 91 -1.16 -5.25 2.56
C LEU A 91 -2.53 -4.73 2.99
N ALA A 92 -2.59 -3.43 3.26
CA ALA A 92 -3.82 -2.76 3.60
C ALA A 92 -4.12 -1.70 2.53
N VAL A 93 -5.39 -1.57 2.15
CA VAL A 93 -5.83 -0.63 1.13
C VAL A 93 -7.20 -0.08 1.50
N LEU A 94 -7.41 1.21 1.22
CA LEU A 94 -8.74 1.81 1.37
C LEU A 94 -9.69 1.20 0.33
N ASP A 95 -10.88 0.83 0.75
CA ASP A 95 -11.87 0.22 -0.15
C ASP A 95 -12.35 1.18 -1.24
N CYS A 96 -12.17 2.49 -1.03
CA CYS A 96 -12.47 3.49 -2.04
C CYS A 96 -11.37 3.64 -3.10
N ASN A 97 -10.20 3.00 -2.90
CA ASN A 97 -9.12 3.00 -3.87
C ASN A 97 -9.29 1.83 -4.84
N THR A 98 -10.24 1.96 -5.76
CA THR A 98 -10.61 0.88 -6.68
C THR A 98 -9.49 0.52 -7.66
N GLY A 99 -8.67 1.49 -8.04
CA GLY A 99 -7.52 1.24 -8.93
C GLY A 99 -6.49 0.33 -8.27
N ALA A 100 -6.13 0.64 -7.03
CA ALA A 100 -5.19 -0.20 -6.26
C ALA A 100 -5.78 -1.58 -5.98
N MET A 101 -7.08 -1.64 -5.62
CA MET A 101 -7.77 -2.91 -5.42
C MET A 101 -7.67 -3.81 -6.65
N GLY A 102 -7.87 -3.24 -7.84
CA GLY A 102 -7.76 -3.97 -9.10
C GLY A 102 -6.36 -4.53 -9.32
N LEU A 103 -5.33 -3.71 -9.08
CA LEU A 103 -3.93 -4.15 -9.19
C LEU A 103 -3.65 -5.32 -8.25
N TYR A 104 -4.01 -5.18 -6.97
CA TYR A 104 -3.72 -6.21 -5.97
C TYR A 104 -4.42 -7.53 -6.28
N ARG A 105 -5.67 -7.48 -6.73
CA ARG A 105 -6.41 -8.69 -7.15
C ARG A 105 -5.73 -9.38 -8.33
N ARG A 106 -5.29 -8.61 -9.33
CA ARG A 106 -4.56 -9.18 -10.49
C ARG A 106 -3.24 -9.82 -10.07
N MET A 107 -2.64 -9.34 -8.99
CA MET A 107 -1.38 -9.87 -8.48
C MET A 107 -1.58 -11.03 -7.48
N GLY A 108 -2.81 -11.51 -7.32
CA GLY A 108 -3.10 -12.68 -6.50
C GLY A 108 -3.42 -12.39 -5.04
N PHE A 109 -3.76 -11.16 -4.70
CA PHE A 109 -4.18 -10.80 -3.34
C PHE A 109 -5.69 -10.92 -3.20
N ALA A 110 -6.14 -11.43 -2.07
CA ALA A 110 -7.55 -11.61 -1.75
C ALA A 110 -7.88 -11.03 -0.37
N PRO A 111 -9.14 -10.60 -0.14
CA PRO A 111 -9.54 -10.03 1.14
C PRO A 111 -9.29 -10.98 2.33
N ASP A 112 -8.78 -10.43 3.42
CA ASP A 112 -8.42 -11.19 4.64
C ASP A 112 -8.81 -10.45 5.93
N GLY A 113 -9.56 -9.37 5.86
CA GLY A 113 -10.03 -8.64 7.02
C GLY A 113 -10.12 -7.14 6.83
N VAL A 114 -10.42 -6.46 7.92
CA VAL A 114 -10.53 -5.01 7.99
C VAL A 114 -9.62 -4.52 9.10
N ARG A 115 -8.81 -3.48 8.85
CA ARG A 115 -7.90 -2.93 9.85
C ARG A 115 -8.48 -1.67 10.51
N ASN A 116 -8.96 -0.74 9.71
CA ASN A 116 -9.50 0.52 10.19
C ASN A 116 -10.76 0.91 9.41
N VAL A 117 -11.59 1.74 10.06
CA VAL A 117 -12.78 2.31 9.42
C VAL A 117 -12.71 3.83 9.57
N PHE A 118 -12.85 4.54 8.48
CA PHE A 118 -12.95 6.01 8.45
C PHE A 118 -14.42 6.36 8.23
N ASP A 119 -15.08 6.82 9.29
CA ASP A 119 -16.54 6.98 9.36
C ASP A 119 -16.90 8.41 9.75
N PRO A 120 -17.76 9.10 9.00
CA PRO A 120 -18.24 10.44 9.37
C PRO A 120 -18.88 10.52 10.75
N ALA A 121 -19.42 9.42 11.27
CA ALA A 121 -20.02 9.39 12.60
C ALA A 121 -18.99 9.53 13.72
N THR A 122 -17.77 9.05 13.48
CA THR A 122 -16.68 9.09 14.46
C THR A 122 -15.64 10.16 14.14
N ASP A 123 -15.63 10.66 12.91
CA ASP A 123 -14.74 11.70 12.44
C ASP A 123 -15.55 12.78 11.72
N PRO A 124 -15.82 13.91 12.39
CA PRO A 124 -16.64 14.99 11.81
C PRO A 124 -16.09 15.56 10.49
N ASN A 125 -14.79 15.37 10.23
CA ASN A 125 -14.17 15.87 9.00
C ASN A 125 -14.24 14.86 7.85
N SER A 126 -14.67 13.65 8.12
CA SER A 126 -14.84 12.63 7.10
C SER A 126 -16.10 12.90 6.29
N THR A 127 -16.00 12.80 4.98
CA THR A 127 -17.14 13.06 4.09
C THR A 127 -17.82 11.79 3.61
N ARG A 128 -17.19 10.65 3.81
CA ARG A 128 -17.75 9.35 3.43
C ARG A 128 -17.13 8.22 4.22
N LEU A 129 -17.86 7.13 4.34
CA LEU A 129 -17.38 5.92 4.96
C LEU A 129 -16.34 5.23 4.04
N CYS A 130 -15.16 4.98 4.58
CA CYS A 130 -14.13 4.17 3.93
C CYS A 130 -13.58 3.15 4.93
N ARG A 131 -13.26 1.96 4.46
CA ARG A 131 -12.63 0.92 5.27
C ARG A 131 -11.25 0.64 4.71
N GLU A 132 -10.31 0.38 5.61
CA GLU A 132 -8.99 -0.13 5.21
C GLU A 132 -9.05 -1.65 5.25
N LEU A 133 -9.01 -2.26 4.08
CA LEU A 133 -9.10 -3.71 3.94
C LEU A 133 -7.72 -4.33 3.97
N ILE A 134 -7.59 -5.46 4.64
CA ILE A 134 -6.40 -6.29 4.58
C ILE A 134 -6.57 -7.26 3.42
N LEU A 135 -5.59 -7.29 2.53
CA LEU A 135 -5.50 -8.26 1.44
C LEU A 135 -4.26 -9.12 1.64
N ARG A 136 -4.40 -10.41 1.44
CA ARG A 136 -3.30 -11.35 1.61
C ARG A 136 -3.05 -12.09 0.29
N ARG A 137 -1.77 -12.28 -0.04
CA ARG A 137 -1.42 -13.00 -1.26
C ARG A 137 -1.78 -14.48 -1.11
N CYS A 138 -2.49 -14.98 -2.10
CA CYS A 138 -2.80 -16.40 -2.19
C CYS A 138 -1.59 -17.15 -2.75
N LEU A 139 -1.30 -18.30 -2.17
CA LEU A 139 -0.29 -19.19 -2.75
C LEU A 139 -0.86 -19.86 -3.99
N PRO A 140 -0.03 -20.11 -5.03
CA PRO A 140 -0.48 -20.91 -6.15
C PRO A 140 -0.84 -22.31 -5.66
N GLU A 141 -1.88 -22.87 -6.25
CA GLU A 141 -2.30 -24.22 -5.88
C GLU A 141 -1.17 -25.22 -6.19
N SER A 142 -0.74 -25.96 -5.18
CA SER A 142 0.28 -26.97 -5.36
C SER A 142 -0.34 -28.23 -5.95
N GLY A 143 0.42 -28.91 -6.83
CA GLY A 143 -0.01 -30.18 -7.38
C GLY A 143 -0.95 -30.08 -8.57
N THR A 144 -1.15 -28.89 -9.14
CA THR A 144 -1.98 -28.68 -10.33
C THR A 144 -1.22 -28.87 -11.64
N ARG A 145 -0.11 -29.53 -11.59
CA ARG A 145 0.73 -29.79 -12.78
C ARG A 145 0.74 -31.26 -13.10
#